data_1a90ec985b48afb4e943467007ae61a3
#
_entry.id   1a90ec985b48afb4e943467007ae61a3
#
_cell.length_a   1.000
_cell.length_b   1.000
_cell.length_c   1.000
_cell.angle_alpha   90.00
_cell.angle_beta   90.00
_cell.angle_gamma   90.00
#
_symmetry.space_group_name_H-M   'P 1'
#
loop_
_entity.id
_entity.type
_entity.pdbx_description
1 polymer ?
#
loop_
_entity_poly.entity_id
_entity_poly.type
_entity_poly.pdbx_seq_one_letter_code
_entity_poly.pdbx_strand_id
1 'polypeptide(L)'
;MYSYWTYILASKPRGTLYVGVTNNIIARIEQHRAGIGSAFTRKYGVHLLVWYEEFADVEEAIQREKTIKHYVRAWKINLIERTNPHWTDLYPSLPGVAPVPVLVPSRKMVPRDKREDDT
;
A
#
# COMPACT_ATOMS: atom_id res chain seq x y z
N MET A 1 -1.58 -4.00 22.69
CA MET A 1 -1.31 -5.16 21.84
C MET A 1 -0.68 -4.69 20.54
N TYR A 2 0.36 -5.37 20.12
CA TYR A 2 1.11 -4.95 18.94
C TYR A 2 0.66 -5.76 17.74
N SER A 3 0.69 -5.10 16.57
CA SER A 3 0.47 -5.78 15.30
C SER A 3 1.65 -5.53 14.39
N TYR A 4 1.89 -6.47 13.51
CA TYR A 4 2.96 -6.39 12.53
C TYR A 4 2.36 -6.73 11.18
N TRP A 5 2.85 -6.09 10.13
CA TRP A 5 2.30 -6.28 8.78
C TRP A 5 3.40 -6.60 7.79
N THR A 6 3.11 -7.57 6.92
CA THR A 6 3.86 -7.76 5.68
C THR A 6 3.02 -7.14 4.59
N TYR A 7 3.65 -6.38 3.70
CA TYR A 7 2.90 -5.62 2.70
C TYR A 7 3.64 -5.60 1.37
N ILE A 8 2.89 -5.34 0.30
CA ILE A 8 3.45 -5.16 -1.04
C ILE A 8 2.96 -3.82 -1.57
N LEU A 9 3.91 -3.03 -2.08
CA LEU A 9 3.63 -1.79 -2.78
C LEU A 9 3.89 -2.00 -4.26
N ALA A 10 3.17 -1.26 -5.11
CA ALA A 10 3.38 -1.29 -6.56
C ALA A 10 3.48 0.13 -7.08
N SER A 11 4.22 0.31 -8.18
CA SER A 11 4.30 1.60 -8.85
C SER A 11 3.03 1.89 -9.65
N LYS A 12 2.40 0.83 -10.15
CA LYS A 12 1.17 0.86 -10.93
C LYS A 12 0.69 -0.59 -11.03
N PRO A 13 -0.51 -0.84 -11.56
CA PRO A 13 -0.94 -2.22 -11.76
C PRO A 13 0.11 -3.01 -12.54
N ARG A 14 0.53 -4.13 -11.95
CA ARG A 14 1.56 -5.02 -12.50
C ARG A 14 2.90 -4.33 -12.75
N GLY A 15 3.15 -3.20 -12.08
CA GLY A 15 4.41 -2.48 -12.20
C GLY A 15 5.49 -3.01 -11.27
N THR A 16 6.42 -2.14 -10.87
CA THR A 16 7.49 -2.47 -9.96
C THR A 16 6.91 -2.78 -8.58
N LEU A 17 7.38 -3.84 -7.94
CA LEU A 17 6.88 -4.29 -6.64
C LEU A 17 7.93 -4.13 -5.56
N TYR A 18 7.48 -3.81 -4.36
CA TYR A 18 8.32 -3.72 -3.17
C TYR A 18 7.63 -4.47 -2.03
N VAL A 19 8.34 -5.39 -1.40
CA VAL A 19 7.84 -6.17 -0.28
C VAL A 19 8.50 -5.67 1.00
N GLY A 20 7.70 -5.40 2.03
CA GLY A 20 8.22 -4.89 3.29
C GLY A 20 7.50 -5.46 4.49
N VAL A 21 8.03 -5.18 5.66
CA VAL A 21 7.44 -5.54 6.95
C VAL A 21 7.52 -4.33 7.87
N THR A 22 6.49 -4.14 8.69
CA THR A 22 6.45 -2.98 9.59
C THR A 22 5.58 -3.28 10.81
N ASN A 23 5.80 -2.54 11.89
CA ASN A 23 4.91 -2.57 13.04
C ASN A 23 3.93 -1.40 13.04
N ASN A 24 3.94 -0.57 12.00
CA ASN A 24 3.01 0.56 11.88
C ASN A 24 2.78 0.81 10.40
N ILE A 25 1.78 0.12 9.86
CA ILE A 25 1.57 0.14 8.41
C ILE A 25 1.16 1.52 7.91
N ILE A 26 0.34 2.25 8.66
CA ILE A 26 -0.12 3.58 8.25
C ILE A 26 1.08 4.51 8.12
N ALA A 27 1.89 4.62 9.16
CA ALA A 27 3.05 5.50 9.15
C ALA A 27 4.04 5.09 8.05
N ARG A 28 4.23 3.77 7.86
CA ARG A 28 5.19 3.28 6.88
C ARG A 28 4.77 3.62 5.46
N ILE A 29 3.48 3.44 5.15
CA ILE A 29 2.97 3.79 3.82
C ILE A 29 3.10 5.29 3.58
N GLU A 30 2.81 6.10 4.60
CA GLU A 30 2.95 7.55 4.49
C GLU A 30 4.41 7.94 4.23
N GLN A 31 5.36 7.27 4.89
CA GLN A 31 6.78 7.51 4.63
C GLN A 31 7.16 7.17 3.20
N HIS A 32 6.67 6.06 2.67
CA HIS A 32 6.95 5.69 1.28
C HIS A 32 6.38 6.75 0.31
N ARG A 33 5.17 7.23 0.58
CA ARG A 33 4.53 8.24 -0.27
C ARG A 33 5.25 9.58 -0.20
N ALA A 34 5.83 9.89 0.95
CA ALA A 34 6.60 11.13 1.12
C ALA A 34 8.01 11.02 0.54
N GLY A 35 8.39 9.84 0.05
CA GLY A 35 9.71 9.64 -0.54
C GLY A 35 10.81 9.41 0.48
N ILE A 36 10.46 9.14 1.74
CA ILE A 36 11.46 8.93 2.80
C ILE A 36 11.45 7.50 3.35
N GLY A 37 10.62 6.61 2.77
CA GLY A 37 10.52 5.24 3.26
C GLY A 37 11.69 4.37 2.86
N SER A 38 12.13 4.49 1.61
CA SER A 38 13.30 3.79 1.12
C SER A 38 13.75 4.43 -0.19
N ALA A 39 15.04 4.25 -0.49
CA ALA A 39 15.59 4.77 -1.75
C ALA A 39 14.93 4.06 -2.95
N PHE A 40 14.65 2.76 -2.81
CA PHE A 40 14.05 1.98 -3.88
C PHE A 40 12.66 2.51 -4.24
N THR A 41 11.79 2.67 -3.24
CA THR A 41 10.42 3.10 -3.50
C THR A 41 10.36 4.52 -4.03
N ARG A 42 11.28 5.39 -3.57
CA ARG A 42 11.37 6.75 -4.08
C ARG A 42 11.82 6.75 -5.53
N LYS A 43 12.84 5.95 -5.87
CA LYS A 43 13.41 5.94 -7.21
C LYS A 43 12.40 5.44 -8.24
N TYR A 44 11.61 4.42 -7.90
CA TYR A 44 10.72 3.78 -8.84
C TYR A 44 9.26 4.19 -8.69
N GLY A 45 8.97 5.15 -7.82
CA GLY A 45 7.61 5.64 -7.64
C GLY A 45 6.65 4.60 -7.12
N VAL A 46 7.08 3.78 -6.15
CA VAL A 46 6.29 2.64 -5.67
C VAL A 46 5.46 3.11 -4.48
N HIS A 47 4.20 3.46 -4.73
CA HIS A 47 3.35 4.09 -3.74
C HIS A 47 2.02 3.40 -3.48
N LEU A 48 1.55 2.53 -4.38
CA LEU A 48 0.25 1.90 -4.22
C LEU A 48 0.37 0.73 -3.26
N LEU A 49 -0.44 0.73 -2.20
CA LEU A 49 -0.52 -0.43 -1.31
C LEU A 49 -1.48 -1.43 -1.95
N VAL A 50 -0.96 -2.55 -2.42
CA VAL A 50 -1.76 -3.50 -3.20
C VAL A 50 -2.03 -4.80 -2.47
N TRP A 51 -1.32 -5.06 -1.38
CA TRP A 51 -1.53 -6.28 -0.58
C TRP A 51 -0.94 -6.08 0.81
N TYR A 52 -1.58 -6.63 1.83
CA TYR A 52 -1.00 -6.67 3.18
C TYR A 52 -1.60 -7.82 3.97
N GLU A 53 -0.86 -8.24 4.99
CA GLU A 53 -1.31 -9.27 5.93
C GLU A 53 -0.84 -8.87 7.32
N GLU A 54 -1.73 -9.00 8.30
CA GLU A 54 -1.44 -8.62 9.69
C GLU A 54 -1.08 -9.85 10.51
N PHE A 55 -0.11 -9.67 11.42
CA PHE A 55 0.36 -10.74 12.30
C PHE A 55 0.45 -10.20 13.72
N ALA A 56 0.17 -11.07 14.70
CA ALA A 56 0.39 -10.74 16.11
C ALA A 56 1.85 -10.94 16.51
N ASP A 57 2.59 -11.73 15.75
CA ASP A 57 3.98 -12.09 16.05
C ASP A 57 4.91 -11.53 14.98
N VAL A 58 5.96 -10.82 15.44
CA VAL A 58 6.89 -10.17 14.53
C VAL A 58 7.67 -11.18 13.68
N GLU A 59 8.00 -12.35 14.25
CA GLU A 59 8.76 -13.34 13.51
C GLU A 59 7.95 -13.93 12.37
N GLU A 60 6.64 -14.11 12.57
CA GLU A 60 5.78 -14.56 11.49
C GLU A 60 5.71 -13.54 10.36
N ALA A 61 5.62 -12.26 10.71
CA ALA A 61 5.58 -11.20 9.70
C ALA A 61 6.88 -11.16 8.91
N ILE A 62 8.02 -11.28 9.58
CA ILE A 62 9.34 -11.28 8.94
C ILE A 62 9.49 -12.51 8.05
N GLN A 63 9.06 -13.68 8.52
CA GLN A 63 9.14 -14.89 7.73
C GLN A 63 8.28 -14.80 6.47
N ARG A 64 7.09 -14.21 6.61
CA ARG A 64 6.21 -13.99 5.46
C ARG A 64 6.87 -13.07 4.42
N GLU A 65 7.48 -11.98 4.90
CA GLU A 65 8.20 -11.07 4.03
C GLU A 65 9.30 -11.77 3.26
N LYS A 66 10.11 -12.57 3.96
CA LYS A 66 11.20 -13.32 3.32
C LYS A 66 10.66 -14.30 2.28
N THR A 67 9.60 -15.01 2.62
CA THR A 67 8.98 -15.97 1.70
C THR A 67 8.51 -15.28 0.43
N ILE A 68 7.79 -14.15 0.58
CA ILE A 68 7.26 -13.44 -0.59
C ILE A 68 8.38 -12.85 -1.41
N LYS A 69 9.45 -12.36 -0.78
CA LYS A 69 10.59 -11.82 -1.52
C LYS A 69 11.23 -12.86 -2.42
N HIS A 70 11.15 -14.14 -2.05
CA HIS A 70 11.73 -15.23 -2.85
C HIS A 70 10.76 -15.76 -3.91
N TYR A 71 9.50 -15.32 -3.90
CA TYR A 71 8.56 -15.68 -4.96
C TYR A 71 9.05 -15.14 -6.30
N VAL A 72 8.89 -15.93 -7.36
CA VAL A 72 9.03 -15.40 -8.71
C VAL A 72 7.93 -14.36 -8.91
N ARG A 73 8.14 -13.46 -9.86
CA ARG A 73 7.24 -12.34 -10.07
C ARG A 73 5.78 -12.77 -10.29
N ALA A 74 5.57 -13.84 -11.07
CA ALA A 74 4.21 -14.32 -11.33
C ALA A 74 3.49 -14.71 -10.05
N TRP A 75 4.19 -15.27 -9.07
CA TRP A 75 3.60 -15.67 -7.80
C TRP A 75 3.22 -14.45 -6.95
N LYS A 76 4.04 -13.39 -7.01
CA LYS A 76 3.69 -12.14 -6.32
C LYS A 76 2.43 -11.53 -6.91
N ILE A 77 2.34 -11.52 -8.23
CA ILE A 77 1.15 -11.01 -8.92
C ILE A 77 -0.08 -11.84 -8.55
N ASN A 78 0.04 -13.16 -8.54
CA ASN A 78 -1.08 -14.03 -8.16
C ASN A 78 -1.52 -13.78 -6.72
N LEU A 79 -0.57 -13.58 -5.81
CA LEU A 79 -0.90 -13.30 -4.42
C LEU A 79 -1.71 -12.01 -4.30
N ILE A 80 -1.29 -10.97 -5.01
CA ILE A 80 -1.99 -9.69 -5.00
C ILE A 80 -3.38 -9.84 -5.60
N GLU A 81 -3.47 -10.45 -6.78
CA GLU A 81 -4.74 -10.48 -7.53
C GLU A 81 -5.77 -11.41 -6.91
N ARG A 82 -5.34 -12.31 -6.03
CA ARG A 82 -6.29 -13.17 -5.32
C ARG A 82 -7.26 -12.38 -4.46
N THR A 83 -6.82 -11.27 -3.90
CA THR A 83 -7.65 -10.42 -3.04
C THR A 83 -7.85 -9.02 -3.61
N ASN A 84 -7.05 -8.62 -4.60
CA ASN A 84 -7.09 -7.28 -5.15
C ASN A 84 -6.86 -7.34 -6.66
N PRO A 85 -7.83 -7.89 -7.41
CA PRO A 85 -7.64 -8.13 -8.85
C PRO A 85 -7.46 -6.86 -9.67
N HIS A 86 -7.91 -5.71 -9.17
CA HIS A 86 -7.83 -4.45 -9.90
C HIS A 86 -6.68 -3.57 -9.45
N TRP A 87 -5.84 -4.06 -8.51
CA TRP A 87 -4.68 -3.31 -8.02
C TRP A 87 -5.07 -1.96 -7.43
N THR A 88 -6.22 -1.95 -6.75
CA THR A 88 -6.70 -0.74 -6.07
C THR A 88 -5.76 -0.40 -4.91
N ASP A 89 -5.56 0.89 -4.67
CA ASP A 89 -4.79 1.33 -3.51
C ASP A 89 -5.58 1.02 -2.23
N LEU A 90 -5.04 0.16 -1.40
CA LEU A 90 -5.71 -0.29 -0.18
C LEU A 90 -5.47 0.64 1.02
N TYR A 91 -4.62 1.67 0.85
CA TYR A 91 -4.29 2.55 1.96
C TYR A 91 -5.54 3.20 2.58
N PRO A 92 -6.48 3.75 1.80
CA PRO A 92 -7.65 4.40 2.42
C PRO A 92 -8.54 3.45 3.21
N SER A 93 -8.44 2.14 2.96
CA SER A 93 -9.27 1.16 3.64
C SER A 93 -8.63 0.60 4.90
N LEU A 94 -7.40 1.00 5.22
CA LEU A 94 -6.73 0.50 6.41
C LEU A 94 -7.45 0.95 7.67
N PRO A 95 -7.65 0.04 8.65
CA PRO A 95 -8.19 0.46 9.93
C PRO A 95 -7.28 1.51 10.57
N GLY A 96 -7.86 2.59 11.05
CA GLY A 96 -7.11 3.66 11.67
C GLY A 96 -6.74 4.80 10.74
N VAL A 97 -6.94 4.65 9.44
CA VAL A 97 -6.81 5.78 8.53
C VAL A 97 -8.08 6.60 8.66
N ALA A 98 -7.91 7.89 8.97
CA ALA A 98 -9.05 8.78 9.10
C ALA A 98 -9.80 8.83 7.78
N PRO A 99 -11.12 8.64 7.79
CA PRO A 99 -11.86 8.78 6.53
C PRO A 99 -11.69 10.20 6.03
N VAL A 100 -11.49 10.31 4.74
CA VAL A 100 -11.51 11.62 4.11
C VAL A 100 -12.87 12.22 4.44
N PRO A 101 -12.91 13.41 5.05
CA PRO A 101 -14.20 14.03 5.35
C PRO A 101 -14.97 14.13 4.06
N VAL A 102 -16.13 13.51 4.02
CA VAL A 102 -17.01 13.70 2.90
C VAL A 102 -17.45 15.13 3.01
N LEU A 103 -16.77 15.97 2.33
CA LEU A 103 -17.20 17.32 2.17
C LEU A 103 -18.40 17.20 1.29
N VAL A 104 -19.53 17.31 1.95
CA VAL A 104 -20.73 17.37 1.19
C VAL A 104 -20.54 18.47 0.20
N PRO A 105 -20.69 18.23 -0.85
CA PRO A 105 -20.38 19.08 -1.92
C PRO A 105 -21.32 20.20 -2.12
N SER A 106 -21.22 20.29 -1.64
CA SER A 106 -21.55 20.69 -1.76
C SER A 106 -21.28 20.95 -2.66
N ARG A 107 -21.24 20.62 -3.06
CA ARG A 107 -20.65 20.81 -3.69
C ARG A 107 -20.20 20.74 -4.50
N LYS A 108 -19.97 20.98 -4.77
CA LYS A 108 -19.17 21.01 -5.45
C LYS A 108 -18.44 20.78 -5.96
N MET A 109 -18.26 20.91 -5.99
CA MET A 109 -17.28 20.88 -6.35
C MET A 109 -16.86 20.44 -7.17
N VAL A 110 -16.54 20.65 -7.36
CA VAL A 110 -15.82 20.53 -7.93
C VAL A 110 -15.22 20.15 -8.71
N PRO A 111 -14.86 20.28 -8.86
CA PRO A 111 -13.98 20.01 -9.40
C PRO A 111 -13.27 19.66 -9.94
N ARG A 112 -12.89 19.57 -9.89
CA ARG A 112 -12.29 19.70 -9.98
C ARG A 112 -11.75 19.15 -10.66
N ASP A 113 -11.43 19.17 -10.62
CA ASP A 113 -10.99 19.11 -10.86
C ASP A 113 -10.36 18.62 -11.31
N LYS A 114 -10.16 18.57 -11.23
CA LYS A 114 -9.67 18.56 -11.22
C LYS A 114 -8.98 18.01 -11.52
N ARG A 115 -8.75 17.99 -11.28
CA ARG A 115 -8.26 17.96 -11.03
C ARG A 115 -7.81 17.42 -11.50
N GLU A 116 -7.61 17.40 -11.22
CA GLU A 116 -7.43 17.37 -11.10
C GLU A 116 -7.14 16.85 -11.49
N ASP A 117 -7.13 16.96 -11.32
CA ASP A 117 -7.03 16.84 -11.26
C ASP A 117 -6.79 16.24 -11.47
N ASP A 118 -6.81 16.19 -11.21
CA ASP A 118 -6.80 16.04 -11.02
C ASP A 118 -6.61 15.46 -11.35
N THR A 119 -6.60 15.48 -11.13
CA THR A 119 -6.60 15.38 -11.06
C THR A 119 -6.56 15.13 -11.22
#